data_bfc601d3992622a259966ec5143567de
#
_entry.id   bfc601d3992622a259966ec5143567de
#
_cell.length_a   1.000
_cell.length_b   1.000
_cell.length_c   1.000
_cell.angle_alpha   90.00
_cell.angle_beta   90.00
_cell.angle_gamma   90.00
#
_symmetry.space_group_name_H-M   'P 1'
#
loop_
_entity.id
_entity.type
_entity.pdbx_description
1 polymer ?
#
loop_
_entity_poly.entity_id
_entity_poly.type
_entity_poly.pdbx_seq_one_letter_code
_entity_poly.pdbx_strand_id
1 'polypeptide(L)'
;MVLVNGADGIGTGWATKIPNFNPREIVDNLMRMLDGKPAKEMVPWFKNFRGSFASLGHQRYVCNGEVATLGPNRVEITELPVRTWTTSYREDVEKMMTGDEKTGPAQIQDFKDYNTDQTIRMVVQMEEEKLRKAEEGKGLHVFFKLQTTMSTTSMVLFDHMGCLRTYETVQDILVEFYNLRLEYYGKRKAYMEGMMGAEAAKLSNQARFILEKCRGDLKIENKKKQAMIEELTRRKYDSDPVKAWKESQDVDEDEEEAVPEGEEANQEQITAKKSKGPDYDYLMSMPMWNLTQEKIDELCKKRDEKKQELDELKATPKEVLWRRDLQEFLAKLDEVEEDERSDDQQGGGGSSEARPAGKPIKGSKGKSKGKVGTVVKADTLPSKHAIRVEPKAS
;
A
#
# COMPACT_ATOMS: atom_id res chain seq x y z
N MET A 1 -3.68 5.16 -0.01
CA MET A 1 -3.76 4.36 1.25
C MET A 1 -5.08 4.57 1.98
N VAL A 2 -5.65 5.79 2.05
CA VAL A 2 -6.91 6.04 2.76
C VAL A 2 -8.08 5.17 2.24
N LEU A 3 -8.20 4.95 0.94
CA LEU A 3 -9.23 4.08 0.35
C LEU A 3 -8.97 2.59 0.58
N VAL A 4 -7.72 2.17 0.77
CA VAL A 4 -7.39 0.76 1.05
C VAL A 4 -7.67 0.42 2.52
N ASN A 5 -7.19 1.26 3.43
CA ASN A 5 -7.30 1.03 4.87
C ASN A 5 -8.59 1.59 5.49
N GLY A 6 -9.32 2.42 4.74
CA GLY A 6 -10.41 3.21 5.31
C GLY A 6 -9.92 4.29 6.27
N ALA A 7 -10.84 5.09 6.75
CA ALA A 7 -10.62 6.06 7.82
C ALA A 7 -11.90 6.24 8.63
N ASP A 8 -11.76 6.27 9.95
CA ASP A 8 -12.87 6.55 10.88
C ASP A 8 -12.33 7.43 12.00
N GLY A 9 -12.78 8.67 12.05
CA GLY A 9 -12.31 9.64 13.03
C GLY A 9 -13.36 10.71 13.32
N ILE A 10 -13.43 11.08 14.58
CA ILE A 10 -14.34 12.11 15.08
C ILE A 10 -13.50 13.25 15.65
N GLY A 11 -13.75 14.46 15.19
CA GLY A 11 -13.14 15.68 15.69
C GLY A 11 -14.18 16.67 16.16
N THR A 12 -13.75 17.83 16.64
CA THR A 12 -14.65 18.91 17.03
C THR A 12 -15.18 19.61 15.77
N GLY A 13 -16.45 19.41 15.46
CA GLY A 13 -17.11 20.00 14.28
C GLY A 13 -16.85 19.27 12.95
N TRP A 14 -15.97 18.27 12.92
CA TRP A 14 -15.64 17.49 11.73
C TRP A 14 -15.64 16.00 12.02
N ALA A 15 -16.00 15.21 11.03
CA ALA A 15 -15.91 13.76 11.10
C ALA A 15 -15.49 13.19 9.75
N THR A 16 -14.69 12.13 9.76
CA THR A 16 -14.38 11.36 8.56
C THR A 16 -14.81 9.92 8.74
N LYS A 17 -15.48 9.37 7.73
CA LYS A 17 -15.87 7.95 7.71
C LYS A 17 -15.77 7.42 6.30
N ILE A 18 -14.69 6.74 6.01
CA ILE A 18 -14.39 6.17 4.70
C ILE A 18 -14.23 4.67 4.88
N PRO A 19 -15.04 3.84 4.20
CA PRO A 19 -14.87 2.39 4.23
C PRO A 19 -13.63 1.97 3.44
N ASN A 20 -13.23 0.72 3.62
CA ASN A 20 -12.16 0.10 2.85
C ASN A 20 -12.68 -0.28 1.45
N PHE A 21 -11.79 -0.20 0.45
CA PHE A 21 -12.04 -0.62 -0.93
C PHE A 21 -10.98 -1.60 -1.40
N ASN A 22 -11.34 -2.43 -2.38
CA ASN A 22 -10.44 -3.44 -2.94
C ASN A 22 -9.26 -2.77 -3.67
N PRO A 23 -8.01 -3.06 -3.26
CA PRO A 23 -6.83 -2.52 -3.92
C PRO A 23 -6.80 -2.79 -5.44
N ARG A 24 -7.34 -3.94 -5.89
CA ARG A 24 -7.39 -4.31 -7.30
C ARG A 24 -8.34 -3.40 -8.08
N GLU A 25 -9.51 -3.08 -7.52
CA GLU A 25 -10.46 -2.16 -8.13
C GLU A 25 -9.92 -0.72 -8.17
N ILE A 26 -9.18 -0.30 -7.14
CA ILE A 26 -8.50 0.99 -7.12
C ILE A 26 -7.46 1.06 -8.24
N VAL A 27 -6.62 0.02 -8.39
CA VAL A 27 -5.62 -0.05 -9.47
C VAL A 27 -6.28 -0.10 -10.85
N ASP A 28 -7.36 -0.88 -11.03
CA ASP A 28 -8.11 -0.92 -12.29
C ASP A 28 -8.64 0.47 -12.66
N ASN A 29 -9.20 1.19 -11.70
CA ASN A 29 -9.66 2.56 -11.91
C ASN A 29 -8.52 3.52 -12.25
N LEU A 30 -7.36 3.42 -11.61
CA LEU A 30 -6.20 4.22 -11.96
C LEU A 30 -5.70 3.89 -13.39
N MET A 31 -5.65 2.62 -13.77
CA MET A 31 -5.30 2.23 -15.15
C MET A 31 -6.30 2.75 -16.18
N ARG A 32 -7.60 2.72 -15.86
CA ARG A 32 -8.64 3.31 -16.72
C ARG A 32 -8.46 4.82 -16.89
N MET A 33 -8.13 5.52 -15.81
CA MET A 33 -7.86 6.97 -15.87
C MET A 33 -6.61 7.28 -16.69
N LEU A 34 -5.57 6.44 -16.61
CA LEU A 34 -4.39 6.53 -17.48
C LEU A 34 -4.74 6.31 -18.97
N ASP A 35 -5.81 5.56 -19.27
CA ASP A 35 -6.36 5.39 -20.62
C ASP A 35 -7.32 6.51 -21.02
N GLY A 36 -7.50 7.54 -20.20
CA GLY A 36 -8.43 8.65 -20.44
C GLY A 36 -9.91 8.29 -20.23
N LYS A 37 -10.21 7.17 -19.56
CA LYS A 37 -11.57 6.74 -19.24
C LYS A 37 -11.96 7.18 -17.83
N PRO A 38 -13.25 7.46 -17.58
CA PRO A 38 -13.71 7.80 -16.22
C PRO A 38 -13.56 6.61 -15.26
N ALA A 39 -13.37 6.91 -13.98
CA ALA A 39 -13.37 5.89 -12.92
C ALA A 39 -14.76 5.24 -12.82
N LYS A 40 -14.79 3.95 -12.53
CA LYS A 40 -16.02 3.21 -12.20
C LYS A 40 -16.37 3.39 -10.73
N GLU A 41 -17.66 3.24 -10.42
CA GLU A 41 -18.11 3.15 -9.04
C GLU A 41 -17.50 1.92 -8.36
N MET A 42 -17.04 2.10 -7.13
CA MET A 42 -16.48 1.05 -6.29
C MET A 42 -17.40 0.78 -5.11
N VAL A 43 -17.49 -0.49 -4.72
CA VAL A 43 -18.26 -0.94 -3.57
C VAL A 43 -17.30 -1.19 -2.39
N PRO A 44 -17.69 -0.88 -1.14
CA PRO A 44 -16.87 -1.21 0.02
C PRO A 44 -16.46 -2.68 0.03
N TRP A 45 -15.21 -2.92 0.42
CA TRP A 45 -14.63 -4.25 0.48
C TRP A 45 -13.71 -4.36 1.70
N PHE A 46 -13.75 -5.50 2.37
CA PHE A 46 -12.88 -5.80 3.50
C PHE A 46 -12.17 -7.12 3.26
N LYS A 47 -10.86 -7.14 3.54
CA LYS A 47 -10.05 -8.35 3.37
C LYS A 47 -10.62 -9.49 4.22
N ASN A 48 -10.72 -10.69 3.62
CA ASN A 48 -11.23 -11.93 4.24
C ASN A 48 -12.71 -11.91 4.65
N PHE A 49 -13.46 -10.86 4.36
CA PHE A 49 -14.89 -10.80 4.59
C PHE A 49 -15.63 -11.61 3.51
N ARG A 50 -16.48 -12.53 3.94
CA ARG A 50 -17.22 -13.47 3.06
C ARG A 50 -18.65 -13.03 2.77
N GLY A 51 -19.16 -12.05 3.52
CA GLY A 51 -20.48 -11.48 3.29
C GLY A 51 -20.55 -10.63 2.02
N SER A 52 -21.65 -9.92 1.83
CA SER A 52 -21.88 -9.09 0.65
C SER A 52 -22.13 -7.64 1.00
N PHE A 53 -21.81 -6.74 0.06
CA PHE A 53 -22.16 -5.33 0.11
C PHE A 53 -23.12 -5.00 -1.02
N ALA A 54 -24.16 -4.24 -0.71
CA ALA A 54 -25.10 -3.73 -1.71
C ALA A 54 -25.22 -2.20 -1.56
N SER A 55 -25.30 -1.48 -2.68
CA SER A 55 -25.54 -0.05 -2.69
C SER A 55 -27.05 0.21 -2.54
N LEU A 56 -27.42 1.05 -1.57
CA LEU A 56 -28.79 1.55 -1.41
C LEU A 56 -29.02 2.90 -2.12
N GLY A 57 -28.03 3.39 -2.83
CA GLY A 57 -28.02 4.75 -3.36
C GLY A 57 -27.73 5.81 -2.27
N HIS A 58 -27.59 7.08 -2.69
CA HIS A 58 -27.33 8.21 -1.79
C HIS A 58 -26.21 7.98 -0.77
N GLN A 59 -25.06 7.45 -1.23
CA GLN A 59 -23.88 7.23 -0.38
C GLN A 59 -24.13 6.29 0.80
N ARG A 60 -25.02 5.32 0.64
CA ARG A 60 -25.32 4.29 1.64
C ARG A 60 -25.08 2.91 1.08
N TYR A 61 -24.46 2.08 1.89
CA TYR A 61 -24.20 0.68 1.59
C TYR A 61 -24.76 -0.20 2.70
N VAL A 62 -25.27 -1.35 2.34
CA VAL A 62 -25.64 -2.41 3.27
C VAL A 62 -24.56 -3.47 3.27
N CYS A 63 -24.11 -3.81 4.46
CA CYS A 63 -23.23 -4.92 4.71
C CYS A 63 -24.06 -6.09 5.23
N ASN A 64 -24.04 -7.21 4.53
CA ASN A 64 -24.74 -8.41 4.91
C ASN A 64 -23.73 -9.46 5.35
N GLY A 65 -23.98 -10.10 6.50
CA GLY A 65 -23.32 -11.31 6.90
C GLY A 65 -23.70 -12.49 6.00
N GLU A 66 -23.29 -13.68 6.37
CA GLU A 66 -23.59 -14.91 5.62
C GLU A 66 -24.44 -15.83 6.47
N VAL A 67 -25.56 -16.27 5.89
CA VAL A 67 -26.51 -17.19 6.50
C VAL A 67 -26.93 -18.27 5.50
N ALA A 68 -27.01 -19.49 5.96
CA ALA A 68 -27.44 -20.64 5.15
C ALA A 68 -28.41 -21.53 5.92
N THR A 69 -29.31 -22.15 5.21
CA THR A 69 -30.23 -23.16 5.80
C THR A 69 -29.62 -24.57 5.71
N LEU A 70 -29.60 -25.27 6.84
CA LEU A 70 -29.13 -26.65 6.94
C LEU A 70 -30.28 -27.68 6.84
N GLY A 71 -31.52 -27.21 6.79
CA GLY A 71 -32.71 -28.01 6.77
C GLY A 71 -33.94 -27.21 7.22
N PRO A 72 -35.08 -27.84 7.43
CA PRO A 72 -36.34 -27.12 7.69
C PRO A 72 -36.37 -26.38 9.04
N ASN A 73 -35.47 -26.71 9.97
CA ASN A 73 -35.46 -26.18 11.34
C ASN A 73 -34.10 -25.71 11.82
N ARG A 74 -33.09 -25.64 10.93
CA ARG A 74 -31.72 -25.24 11.29
C ARG A 74 -31.15 -24.22 10.34
N VAL A 75 -30.47 -23.25 10.92
CA VAL A 75 -29.78 -22.18 10.20
C VAL A 75 -28.33 -22.12 10.63
N GLU A 76 -27.41 -21.98 9.71
CA GLU A 76 -26.00 -21.82 9.92
C GLU A 76 -25.60 -20.37 9.59
N ILE A 77 -24.90 -19.72 10.51
CA ILE A 77 -24.36 -18.38 10.35
C ILE A 77 -22.84 -18.52 10.27
N THR A 78 -22.26 -18.10 9.17
CA THR A 78 -20.82 -18.28 8.87
C THR A 78 -20.06 -16.99 8.75
N GLU A 79 -20.77 -15.84 8.68
CA GLU A 79 -20.14 -14.51 8.66
C GLU A 79 -21.05 -13.48 9.32
N LEU A 80 -20.47 -12.58 10.11
CA LEU A 80 -21.16 -11.45 10.71
C LEU A 80 -20.89 -10.18 9.91
N PRO A 81 -21.83 -9.20 9.94
CA PRO A 81 -21.59 -7.91 9.33
C PRO A 81 -20.33 -7.24 9.90
N VAL A 82 -19.60 -6.52 9.05
CA VAL A 82 -18.41 -5.77 9.48
C VAL A 82 -18.73 -4.87 10.65
N ARG A 83 -17.84 -4.84 11.66
CA ARG A 83 -17.95 -4.12 12.95
C ARG A 83 -18.93 -4.74 13.96
N THR A 84 -19.48 -5.91 13.69
CA THR A 84 -20.28 -6.66 14.67
C THR A 84 -19.35 -7.61 15.43
N TRP A 85 -19.21 -7.39 16.75
CA TRP A 85 -18.39 -8.23 17.61
C TRP A 85 -19.07 -9.55 17.91
N THR A 86 -18.33 -10.64 17.83
CA THR A 86 -18.85 -12.00 18.06
C THR A 86 -19.51 -12.18 19.44
N THR A 87 -18.92 -11.57 20.48
CA THR A 87 -19.48 -11.59 21.85
C THR A 87 -20.83 -10.88 21.94
N SER A 88 -20.93 -9.69 21.38
CA SER A 88 -22.19 -8.92 21.37
C SER A 88 -23.27 -9.60 20.54
N TYR A 89 -22.88 -10.22 19.41
CA TYR A 89 -23.80 -10.98 18.59
C TYR A 89 -24.32 -12.22 19.31
N ARG A 90 -23.45 -12.94 20.03
CA ARG A 90 -23.84 -14.08 20.87
C ARG A 90 -24.87 -13.67 21.92
N GLU A 91 -24.66 -12.54 22.61
CA GLU A 91 -25.66 -12.01 23.56
C GLU A 91 -27.01 -11.73 22.87
N ASP A 92 -27.00 -11.23 21.65
CA ASP A 92 -28.23 -10.99 20.89
C ASP A 92 -28.93 -12.29 20.53
N VAL A 93 -28.20 -13.36 20.16
CA VAL A 93 -28.76 -14.69 19.93
C VAL A 93 -29.33 -15.29 21.22
N GLU A 94 -28.63 -15.14 22.35
CA GLU A 94 -29.13 -15.57 23.67
C GLU A 94 -30.43 -14.86 24.05
N LYS A 95 -30.56 -13.56 23.76
CA LYS A 95 -31.82 -12.80 23.96
C LYS A 95 -32.95 -13.33 23.06
N MET A 96 -32.64 -13.74 21.80
CA MET A 96 -33.64 -14.40 20.94
C MET A 96 -34.09 -15.75 21.46
N MET A 97 -33.25 -16.47 22.21
CA MET A 97 -33.60 -17.76 22.82
C MET A 97 -34.44 -17.61 24.08
N THR A 98 -34.05 -16.65 24.95
CA THR A 98 -34.78 -16.44 26.22
C THR A 98 -36.04 -15.60 26.07
N GLY A 99 -36.12 -14.77 25.03
CA GLY A 99 -37.12 -13.70 24.93
C GLY A 99 -36.81 -12.54 25.85
N ASP A 100 -37.17 -11.32 25.46
CA ASP A 100 -37.00 -10.10 26.23
C ASP A 100 -38.26 -9.22 26.04
N GLU A 101 -38.51 -8.29 26.96
CA GLU A 101 -39.63 -7.33 26.85
C GLU A 101 -39.59 -6.54 25.51
N LYS A 102 -38.41 -6.34 24.94
CA LYS A 102 -38.22 -5.62 23.67
C LYS A 102 -38.29 -6.50 22.42
N THR A 103 -37.85 -7.75 22.51
CA THR A 103 -37.78 -8.70 21.38
C THR A 103 -38.98 -9.62 21.30
N GLY A 104 -39.83 -9.63 22.33
CA GLY A 104 -41.02 -10.50 22.40
C GLY A 104 -40.67 -11.94 22.87
N PRO A 105 -41.58 -12.92 22.61
CA PRO A 105 -41.39 -14.29 23.07
C PRO A 105 -40.19 -14.95 22.34
N ALA A 106 -39.66 -16.01 22.96
CA ALA A 106 -38.55 -16.78 22.40
C ALA A 106 -38.75 -17.17 20.92
N GLN A 107 -37.78 -16.83 20.11
CA GLN A 107 -37.83 -16.97 18.66
C GLN A 107 -37.05 -18.21 18.19
N ILE A 108 -36.01 -18.58 18.91
CA ILE A 108 -35.16 -19.76 18.64
C ILE A 108 -35.24 -20.75 19.78
N GLN A 109 -35.03 -22.02 19.50
CA GLN A 109 -35.09 -23.10 20.49
C GLN A 109 -33.74 -23.36 21.14
N ASP A 110 -32.70 -23.43 20.36
CA ASP A 110 -31.33 -23.73 20.80
C ASP A 110 -30.32 -23.15 19.80
N PHE A 111 -29.08 -22.89 20.24
CA PHE A 111 -27.99 -22.58 19.35
C PHE A 111 -26.69 -23.24 19.81
N LYS A 112 -25.85 -23.58 18.84
CA LYS A 112 -24.49 -24.10 19.11
C LYS A 112 -23.47 -23.19 18.50
N ASP A 113 -22.49 -22.82 19.33
CA ASP A 113 -21.38 -21.95 18.98
C ASP A 113 -20.14 -22.79 18.69
N TYR A 114 -19.64 -22.70 17.45
CA TYR A 114 -18.42 -23.33 16.95
C TYR A 114 -17.38 -22.32 16.50
N ASN A 115 -17.47 -21.09 17.02
CA ASN A 115 -16.55 -20.02 16.67
C ASN A 115 -15.13 -20.36 17.11
N THR A 116 -14.17 -19.92 16.30
CA THR A 116 -12.73 -19.93 16.62
C THR A 116 -12.20 -18.50 16.59
N ASP A 117 -10.92 -18.31 16.85
CA ASP A 117 -10.27 -17.01 16.76
C ASP A 117 -10.27 -16.44 15.32
N GLN A 118 -10.42 -17.30 14.32
CA GLN A 118 -10.36 -16.94 12.90
C GLN A 118 -11.64 -17.16 12.13
N THR A 119 -12.54 -18.01 12.63
CA THR A 119 -13.75 -18.41 11.89
C THR A 119 -15.00 -18.25 12.74
N ILE A 120 -16.07 -17.82 12.10
CA ILE A 120 -17.40 -17.72 12.69
C ILE A 120 -18.23 -18.90 12.17
N ARG A 121 -18.82 -19.63 13.09
CA ARG A 121 -19.79 -20.67 12.80
C ARG A 121 -20.75 -20.85 13.96
N MET A 122 -21.99 -20.44 13.78
CA MET A 122 -23.08 -20.63 14.73
C MET A 122 -24.19 -21.43 14.05
N VAL A 123 -24.70 -22.47 14.72
CA VAL A 123 -25.82 -23.25 14.25
C VAL A 123 -27.00 -22.98 15.17
N VAL A 124 -28.05 -22.41 14.61
CA VAL A 124 -29.29 -22.06 15.32
C VAL A 124 -30.37 -23.04 14.97
N GLN A 125 -31.10 -23.53 15.96
CA GLN A 125 -32.26 -24.40 15.81
C GLN A 125 -33.51 -23.61 16.17
N MET A 126 -34.53 -23.69 15.29
CA MET A 126 -35.82 -23.03 15.48
C MET A 126 -36.97 -23.86 14.94
N GLU A 127 -38.21 -23.45 15.19
CA GLU A 127 -39.39 -24.11 14.64
C GLU A 127 -39.50 -23.85 13.13
N GLU A 128 -39.88 -24.87 12.36
CA GLU A 128 -40.01 -24.76 10.90
C GLU A 128 -40.97 -23.66 10.45
N GLU A 129 -42.08 -23.50 11.14
CA GLU A 129 -43.05 -22.45 10.81
C GLU A 129 -42.50 -21.05 11.04
N LYS A 130 -41.69 -20.85 12.13
CA LYS A 130 -41.05 -19.59 12.42
C LYS A 130 -39.95 -19.27 11.40
N LEU A 131 -39.19 -20.31 10.99
CA LEU A 131 -38.15 -20.15 9.97
C LEU A 131 -38.77 -19.73 8.63
N ARG A 132 -39.82 -20.42 8.20
CA ARG A 132 -40.54 -20.10 6.96
C ARG A 132 -41.12 -18.67 7.01
N LYS A 133 -41.73 -18.26 8.12
CA LYS A 133 -42.23 -16.90 8.30
C LYS A 133 -41.13 -15.86 8.25
N ALA A 134 -39.96 -16.17 8.79
CA ALA A 134 -38.80 -15.27 8.73
C ALA A 134 -38.25 -15.17 7.30
N GLU A 135 -38.19 -16.30 6.56
CA GLU A 135 -37.76 -16.29 5.15
C GLU A 135 -38.75 -15.53 4.24
N GLU A 136 -40.06 -15.82 4.38
CA GLU A 136 -41.12 -15.19 3.58
C GLU A 136 -41.28 -13.70 3.93
N GLY A 137 -41.00 -13.31 5.19
CA GLY A 137 -41.13 -11.97 5.71
C GLY A 137 -39.96 -11.04 5.30
N LYS A 138 -39.30 -10.47 6.28
CA LYS A 138 -38.17 -9.53 6.09
C LYS A 138 -36.88 -10.21 5.59
N GLY A 139 -36.82 -11.52 5.58
CA GLY A 139 -35.62 -12.30 5.26
C GLY A 139 -34.75 -12.63 6.46
N LEU A 140 -33.97 -13.70 6.36
CA LEU A 140 -33.13 -14.20 7.46
C LEU A 140 -32.06 -13.20 7.90
N HIS A 141 -31.50 -12.44 6.98
CA HIS A 141 -30.48 -11.43 7.30
C HIS A 141 -31.01 -10.37 8.27
N VAL A 142 -32.24 -9.89 8.06
CA VAL A 142 -32.86 -8.91 8.96
C VAL A 142 -33.30 -9.58 10.26
N PHE A 143 -33.85 -10.80 10.18
CA PHE A 143 -34.32 -11.55 11.34
C PHE A 143 -33.18 -11.82 12.33
N PHE A 144 -32.04 -12.29 11.85
CA PHE A 144 -30.86 -12.59 12.66
C PHE A 144 -29.95 -11.37 12.88
N LYS A 145 -30.36 -10.16 12.53
CA LYS A 145 -29.55 -8.94 12.63
C LYS A 145 -28.20 -9.04 11.91
N LEU A 146 -28.15 -9.79 10.81
CA LEU A 146 -26.97 -9.96 9.96
C LEU A 146 -26.87 -8.88 8.87
N GLN A 147 -27.42 -7.71 9.12
CA GLN A 147 -27.43 -6.61 8.19
C GLN A 147 -27.11 -5.31 8.92
N THR A 148 -26.10 -4.60 8.44
CA THR A 148 -25.72 -3.27 8.97
C THR A 148 -25.59 -2.27 7.83
N THR A 149 -25.86 -0.99 8.12
CA THR A 149 -25.74 0.06 7.12
C THR A 149 -24.45 0.87 7.34
N MET A 150 -23.77 1.19 6.24
CA MET A 150 -22.62 2.09 6.22
C MET A 150 -22.94 3.31 5.39
N SER A 151 -22.54 4.50 5.85
CA SER A 151 -22.72 5.75 5.13
C SER A 151 -21.37 6.38 4.81
N THR A 152 -21.25 6.95 3.62
CA THR A 152 -20.09 7.71 3.14
C THR A 152 -20.38 9.21 3.02
N THR A 153 -21.37 9.71 3.78
CA THR A 153 -21.74 11.14 3.75
C THR A 153 -20.73 12.06 4.42
N SER A 154 -19.85 11.52 5.25
CA SER A 154 -18.86 12.29 6.03
C SER A 154 -17.44 11.91 5.58
N MET A 155 -17.09 12.21 4.33
CA MET A 155 -15.73 11.98 3.81
C MET A 155 -14.97 13.31 3.80
N VAL A 156 -14.39 13.67 4.96
CA VAL A 156 -13.58 14.88 5.11
C VAL A 156 -12.12 14.51 5.22
N LEU A 157 -11.30 15.02 4.32
CA LEU A 157 -9.86 14.79 4.28
C LEU A 157 -9.11 16.10 4.06
N PHE A 158 -7.82 16.10 4.34
CA PHE A 158 -6.94 17.17 3.90
C PHE A 158 -6.58 16.95 2.43
N ASP A 159 -6.63 18.02 1.65
CA ASP A 159 -6.09 18.04 0.30
C ASP A 159 -4.55 18.13 0.32
N HIS A 160 -3.93 18.17 -0.86
CA HIS A 160 -2.47 18.26 -1.01
C HIS A 160 -1.88 19.61 -0.52
N MET A 161 -2.73 20.63 -0.33
CA MET A 161 -2.35 21.93 0.23
C MET A 161 -2.55 22.00 1.75
N GLY A 162 -3.01 20.92 2.38
CA GLY A 162 -3.31 20.89 3.81
C GLY A 162 -4.64 21.55 4.18
N CYS A 163 -5.51 21.85 3.22
CA CYS A 163 -6.84 22.40 3.47
C CYS A 163 -7.86 21.27 3.66
N LEU A 164 -8.78 21.46 4.64
CA LEU A 164 -9.89 20.53 4.85
C LEU A 164 -10.88 20.61 3.69
N ARG A 165 -11.19 19.45 3.10
CA ARG A 165 -12.14 19.31 2.00
C ARG A 165 -13.12 18.18 2.26
N THR A 166 -14.39 18.43 1.95
CA THR A 166 -15.42 17.39 1.93
C THR A 166 -15.54 16.81 0.52
N TYR A 167 -15.46 15.49 0.42
CA TYR A 167 -15.61 14.77 -0.84
C TYR A 167 -17.01 14.16 -0.91
N GLU A 168 -17.67 14.35 -2.03
CA GLU A 168 -19.01 13.79 -2.24
C GLU A 168 -18.95 12.32 -2.63
N THR A 169 -17.97 11.96 -3.44
CA THR A 169 -17.80 10.59 -3.90
C THR A 169 -16.39 10.05 -3.64
N VAL A 170 -16.28 8.73 -3.56
CA VAL A 170 -14.96 8.05 -3.44
C VAL A 170 -14.11 8.29 -4.69
N GLN A 171 -14.78 8.44 -5.84
CA GLN A 171 -14.13 8.74 -7.11
C GLN A 171 -13.45 10.10 -7.10
N ASP A 172 -14.01 11.10 -6.41
CA ASP A 172 -13.40 12.43 -6.29
C ASP A 172 -12.06 12.37 -5.56
N ILE A 173 -11.99 11.56 -4.49
CA ILE A 173 -10.74 11.30 -3.75
C ILE A 173 -9.71 10.64 -4.68
N LEU A 174 -10.16 9.68 -5.49
CA LEU A 174 -9.28 8.97 -6.42
C LEU A 174 -8.78 9.88 -7.55
N VAL A 175 -9.63 10.75 -8.09
CA VAL A 175 -9.27 11.71 -9.14
C VAL A 175 -8.25 12.72 -8.63
N GLU A 176 -8.43 13.24 -7.43
CA GLU A 176 -7.46 14.17 -6.83
C GLU A 176 -6.11 13.49 -6.62
N PHE A 177 -6.11 12.28 -6.06
CA PHE A 177 -4.90 11.49 -5.94
C PHE A 177 -4.23 11.21 -7.30
N TYR A 178 -5.04 10.87 -8.32
CA TYR A 178 -4.53 10.61 -9.67
C TYR A 178 -3.79 11.81 -10.24
N ASN A 179 -4.40 12.99 -10.19
CA ASN A 179 -3.82 14.22 -10.75
C ASN A 179 -2.49 14.56 -10.05
N LEU A 180 -2.49 14.58 -8.72
CA LEU A 180 -1.30 14.84 -7.92
C LEU A 180 -0.21 13.80 -8.20
N ARG A 181 -0.57 12.52 -8.20
CA ARG A 181 0.41 11.45 -8.42
C ARG A 181 1.03 11.50 -9.82
N LEU A 182 0.24 11.82 -10.84
CA LEU A 182 0.72 11.95 -12.21
C LEU A 182 1.70 13.14 -12.37
N GLU A 183 1.47 14.24 -11.67
CA GLU A 183 2.42 15.35 -11.58
C GLU A 183 3.75 14.90 -10.97
N TYR A 184 3.69 14.20 -9.83
CA TYR A 184 4.88 13.68 -9.16
C TYR A 184 5.63 12.62 -9.98
N TYR A 185 4.94 11.86 -10.85
CA TYR A 185 5.64 11.00 -11.82
C TYR A 185 6.43 11.83 -12.84
N GLY A 186 5.95 13.00 -13.21
CA GLY A 186 6.71 13.96 -14.02
C GLY A 186 7.98 14.45 -13.30
N LYS A 187 7.84 14.90 -12.05
CA LYS A 187 8.98 15.33 -11.19
C LYS A 187 9.97 14.18 -10.98
N ARG A 188 9.48 12.97 -10.65
CA ARG A 188 10.33 11.75 -10.49
C ARG A 188 11.09 11.42 -11.78
N LYS A 189 10.44 11.49 -12.94
CA LYS A 189 11.07 11.24 -14.23
C LYS A 189 12.20 12.25 -14.50
N ALA A 190 11.95 13.55 -14.31
CA ALA A 190 12.94 14.60 -14.48
C ALA A 190 14.14 14.41 -13.54
N TYR A 191 13.89 14.05 -12.29
CA TYR A 191 14.94 13.72 -11.32
C TYR A 191 15.80 12.53 -11.78
N MET A 192 15.18 11.44 -12.22
CA MET A 192 15.89 10.24 -12.71
C MET A 192 16.69 10.54 -13.98
N GLU A 193 16.16 11.33 -14.91
CA GLU A 193 16.85 11.75 -16.13
C GLU A 193 18.10 12.58 -15.80
N GLY A 194 17.98 13.52 -14.87
CA GLY A 194 19.10 14.34 -14.42
C GLY A 194 20.20 13.53 -13.72
N MET A 195 19.79 12.63 -12.80
CA MET A 195 20.72 11.75 -12.09
C MET A 195 21.47 10.80 -13.01
N MET A 196 20.76 10.11 -13.91
CA MET A 196 21.37 9.19 -14.89
C MET A 196 22.27 9.96 -15.88
N GLY A 197 21.87 11.17 -16.29
CA GLY A 197 22.70 12.04 -17.13
C GLY A 197 24.00 12.42 -16.44
N ALA A 198 23.96 12.80 -15.17
CA ALA A 198 25.14 13.15 -14.37
C ALA A 198 26.04 11.91 -14.16
N GLU A 199 25.49 10.73 -13.90
CA GLU A 199 26.25 9.46 -13.80
C GLU A 199 26.94 9.11 -15.12
N ALA A 200 26.24 9.20 -16.24
CA ALA A 200 26.81 8.95 -17.56
C ALA A 200 27.94 9.92 -17.92
N ALA A 201 27.78 11.21 -17.57
CA ALA A 201 28.83 12.22 -17.75
C ALA A 201 30.05 11.92 -16.88
N LYS A 202 29.84 11.53 -15.62
CA LYS A 202 30.92 11.11 -14.70
C LYS A 202 31.71 9.92 -15.25
N LEU A 203 31.03 8.87 -15.70
CA LEU A 203 31.65 7.68 -16.32
C LEU A 203 32.41 8.05 -17.60
N SER A 204 31.86 8.94 -18.42
CA SER A 204 32.50 9.42 -19.64
C SER A 204 33.81 10.16 -19.34
N ASN A 205 33.80 11.05 -18.36
CA ASN A 205 34.97 11.79 -17.93
C ASN A 205 36.04 10.88 -17.32
N GLN A 206 35.65 9.88 -16.55
CA GLN A 206 36.56 8.86 -15.99
C GLN A 206 37.22 8.04 -17.10
N ALA A 207 36.47 7.54 -18.06
CA ALA A 207 37.01 6.78 -19.20
C ALA A 207 37.98 7.63 -20.02
N ARG A 208 37.62 8.88 -20.33
CA ARG A 208 38.46 9.84 -21.03
C ARG A 208 39.75 10.14 -20.27
N PHE A 209 39.67 10.32 -18.96
CA PHE A 209 40.83 10.60 -18.11
C PHE A 209 41.84 9.45 -18.13
N ILE A 210 41.38 8.22 -18.03
CA ILE A 210 42.25 7.04 -18.10
C ILE A 210 42.89 6.90 -19.50
N LEU A 211 42.09 7.11 -20.56
CA LEU A 211 42.60 7.09 -21.94
C LEU A 211 43.68 8.12 -22.19
N GLU A 212 43.50 9.41 -21.80
CA GLU A 212 44.49 10.46 -21.96
C GLU A 212 45.76 10.18 -21.15
N LYS A 213 45.61 9.56 -19.96
CA LYS A 213 46.74 9.14 -19.15
C LYS A 213 47.51 7.99 -19.78
N CYS A 214 46.85 6.94 -20.24
CA CYS A 214 47.48 5.81 -20.89
C CYS A 214 48.20 6.18 -22.18
N ARG A 215 47.70 7.15 -22.93
CA ARG A 215 48.35 7.69 -24.13
C ARG A 215 49.56 8.59 -23.82
N GLY A 216 49.73 8.99 -22.57
CA GLY A 216 50.78 9.94 -22.15
C GLY A 216 50.47 11.40 -22.40
N ASP A 217 49.23 11.71 -22.86
CA ASP A 217 48.78 13.10 -23.12
C ASP A 217 48.61 13.89 -21.82
N LEU A 218 48.27 13.20 -20.72
CA LEU A 218 48.07 13.76 -19.40
C LEU A 218 49.14 13.26 -18.42
N LYS A 219 50.07 14.15 -18.04
CA LYS A 219 51.11 13.86 -17.02
C LYS A 219 50.64 14.37 -15.68
N ILE A 220 50.43 13.47 -14.72
CA ILE A 220 49.95 13.78 -13.36
C ILE A 220 51.11 13.84 -12.38
N GLU A 221 52.22 13.14 -12.68
CA GLU A 221 53.34 12.95 -11.76
C GLU A 221 54.07 14.26 -11.46
N ASN A 222 54.36 14.48 -10.17
CA ASN A 222 55.08 15.61 -9.67
C ASN A 222 54.39 17.00 -9.86
N LYS A 223 53.07 17.05 -10.15
CA LYS A 223 52.32 18.32 -10.22
C LYS A 223 51.61 18.62 -8.90
N LYS A 224 51.57 19.91 -8.53
CA LYS A 224 50.74 20.36 -7.41
C LYS A 224 49.27 20.22 -7.75
N LYS A 225 48.41 19.97 -6.72
CA LYS A 225 46.95 19.81 -6.89
C LYS A 225 46.31 20.95 -7.66
N GLN A 226 46.69 22.20 -7.37
CA GLN A 226 46.19 23.39 -8.07
C GLN A 226 46.52 23.39 -9.58
N ALA A 227 47.79 23.12 -9.94
CA ALA A 227 48.17 23.03 -11.35
C ALA A 227 47.44 21.91 -12.10
N MET A 228 47.06 20.85 -11.38
CA MET A 228 46.23 19.75 -11.95
C MET A 228 44.82 20.20 -12.20
N ILE A 229 44.22 20.92 -11.27
CA ILE A 229 42.87 21.50 -11.40
C ILE A 229 42.79 22.42 -12.61
N GLU A 230 43.80 23.31 -12.78
CA GLU A 230 43.90 24.23 -13.92
C GLU A 230 44.03 23.48 -15.25
N GLU A 231 44.82 22.40 -15.28
CA GLU A 231 45.01 21.58 -16.46
C GLU A 231 43.72 20.84 -16.85
N LEU A 232 42.99 20.27 -15.87
CA LEU A 232 41.69 19.62 -16.09
C LEU A 232 40.63 20.61 -16.57
N THR A 233 40.58 21.80 -16.00
CA THR A 233 39.70 22.88 -16.44
C THR A 233 40.02 23.33 -17.86
N ARG A 234 41.31 23.49 -18.19
CA ARG A 234 41.77 23.85 -19.56
C ARG A 234 41.32 22.78 -20.59
N ARG A 235 41.36 21.52 -20.18
CA ARG A 235 40.95 20.39 -21.04
C ARG A 235 39.43 20.18 -21.06
N LYS A 236 38.65 21.05 -20.39
CA LYS A 236 37.18 21.00 -20.32
C LYS A 236 36.67 19.67 -19.73
N TYR A 237 37.24 19.26 -18.61
CA TYR A 237 36.63 18.25 -17.76
C TYR A 237 35.57 18.89 -16.89
N ASP A 238 34.45 18.20 -16.71
CA ASP A 238 33.38 18.68 -15.84
C ASP A 238 33.78 18.46 -14.37
N SER A 239 33.47 19.43 -13.52
CA SER A 239 33.47 19.24 -12.06
C SER A 239 32.53 18.07 -11.74
N ASP A 240 32.71 17.35 -10.60
CA ASP A 240 31.92 16.13 -10.34
C ASP A 240 30.44 16.33 -10.72
N PRO A 241 29.98 15.73 -11.87
CA PRO A 241 28.64 16.01 -12.40
C PRO A 241 27.53 15.58 -11.46
N VAL A 242 27.75 14.48 -10.70
CA VAL A 242 26.77 13.95 -9.76
C VAL A 242 26.63 14.88 -8.55
N LYS A 243 27.74 15.42 -8.06
CA LYS A 243 27.75 16.35 -6.94
C LYS A 243 27.13 17.69 -7.33
N ALA A 244 27.53 18.23 -8.48
CA ALA A 244 26.96 19.46 -9.02
C ALA A 244 25.44 19.35 -9.22
N TRP A 245 24.97 18.21 -9.73
CA TRP A 245 23.56 17.96 -9.92
C TRP A 245 22.80 17.86 -8.57
N LYS A 246 23.36 17.19 -7.56
CA LYS A 246 22.73 17.13 -6.22
C LYS A 246 22.67 18.51 -5.57
N GLU A 247 23.78 19.27 -5.63
CA GLU A 247 23.81 20.63 -5.09
C GLU A 247 22.81 21.58 -5.77
N SER A 248 22.50 21.36 -7.08
CA SER A 248 21.44 22.11 -7.74
C SER A 248 20.03 21.75 -7.25
N GLN A 249 19.79 20.48 -6.91
CA GLN A 249 18.48 20.05 -6.37
C GLN A 249 18.25 20.54 -4.94
N ASP A 250 19.31 20.51 -4.09
CA ASP A 250 19.23 21.02 -2.71
C ASP A 250 18.88 22.53 -2.67
N VAL A 251 19.31 23.30 -3.68
CA VAL A 251 18.98 24.73 -3.80
C VAL A 251 17.52 24.93 -4.21
N ASP A 252 17.01 24.08 -5.11
CA ASP A 252 15.62 24.16 -5.57
C ASP A 252 14.63 23.78 -4.44
N GLU A 253 14.99 22.81 -3.58
CA GLU A 253 14.18 22.43 -2.40
C GLU A 253 14.17 23.55 -1.34
N ASP A 254 15.32 24.19 -1.06
CA ASP A 254 15.41 25.32 -0.12
C ASP A 254 14.62 26.55 -0.63
N GLU A 255 14.46 26.76 -1.94
CA GLU A 255 13.66 27.84 -2.53
C GLU A 255 12.14 27.53 -2.53
N GLU A 256 11.71 26.26 -2.63
CA GLU A 256 10.30 25.87 -2.53
C GLU A 256 9.78 25.93 -1.06
N GLU A 257 10.64 25.70 -0.05
CA GLU A 257 10.26 25.80 1.38
C GLU A 257 10.30 27.23 1.94
N ALA A 258 10.94 28.19 1.24
CA ALA A 258 11.11 29.56 1.70
C ALA A 258 9.95 30.47 1.30
N VAL A 259 8.75 30.30 1.91
CA VAL A 259 7.77 31.39 2.07
C VAL A 259 7.17 31.29 3.47
N PRO A 260 7.76 31.99 4.45
CA PRO A 260 7.01 32.98 5.18
C PRO A 260 7.72 34.32 5.18
N GLU A 261 6.94 35.38 4.95
CA GLU A 261 7.34 36.77 5.08
C GLU A 261 7.90 37.06 6.48
N GLY A 262 9.12 37.64 6.48
CA GLY A 262 9.66 38.40 7.59
C GLY A 262 10.68 37.69 8.45
N GLU A 263 11.91 37.71 8.00
CA GLU A 263 13.08 38.04 8.84
C GLU A 263 14.32 38.13 7.93
N GLU A 264 15.01 39.28 7.97
CA GLU A 264 16.30 39.51 7.34
C GLU A 264 17.35 38.60 8.03
N ALA A 265 17.49 37.35 7.56
CA ALA A 265 18.49 36.41 8.05
C ALA A 265 19.49 36.03 6.96
N ASN A 266 20.65 36.69 7.04
CA ASN A 266 21.96 36.21 6.61
C ASN A 266 22.11 35.69 5.16
N GLN A 267 22.06 36.61 4.21
CA GLN A 267 22.62 36.44 2.85
C GLN A 267 24.12 36.04 2.85
N GLU A 268 24.85 36.23 3.93
CA GLU A 268 26.28 35.88 4.03
C GLU A 268 26.55 34.37 4.18
N GLN A 269 25.60 33.57 4.70
CA GLN A 269 25.79 32.13 4.84
C GLN A 269 25.45 31.34 3.54
N ILE A 270 24.59 31.89 2.71
CA ILE A 270 24.23 31.29 1.41
C ILE A 270 25.35 31.50 0.40
N THR A 271 26.06 32.64 0.48
CA THR A 271 27.21 32.93 -0.39
C THR A 271 28.45 32.13 -0.04
N ALA A 272 28.63 31.70 1.22
CA ALA A 272 29.80 30.91 1.65
C ALA A 272 29.77 29.46 1.14
N LYS A 273 28.59 28.88 0.81
CA LYS A 273 28.49 27.57 0.17
C LYS A 273 28.85 27.57 -1.33
N LYS A 274 28.77 28.70 -2.00
CA LYS A 274 29.00 28.84 -3.45
C LYS A 274 30.50 28.99 -3.88
N SER A 275 31.46 28.99 -2.97
CA SER A 275 32.89 29.28 -3.30
C SER A 275 33.84 28.08 -3.22
N LYS A 276 33.35 26.83 -3.25
CA LYS A 276 34.22 25.69 -3.52
C LYS A 276 34.51 25.64 -5.02
N GLY A 277 35.78 25.86 -5.41
CA GLY A 277 36.26 25.73 -6.79
C GLY A 277 35.92 24.35 -7.39
N PRO A 278 36.14 24.15 -8.70
CA PRO A 278 35.79 22.93 -9.39
C PRO A 278 36.38 21.70 -8.69
N ASP A 279 35.52 20.71 -8.42
CA ASP A 279 35.85 19.48 -7.73
C ASP A 279 36.17 18.35 -8.75
N TYR A 280 37.44 17.98 -8.81
CA TYR A 280 37.94 16.88 -9.65
C TYR A 280 38.46 15.71 -8.83
N ASP A 281 38.10 15.61 -7.55
CA ASP A 281 38.58 14.52 -6.68
C ASP A 281 38.14 13.14 -7.19
N TYR A 282 36.98 13.06 -7.89
CA TYR A 282 36.50 11.83 -8.53
C TYR A 282 37.42 11.28 -9.66
N LEU A 283 38.28 12.13 -10.24
CA LEU A 283 39.30 11.75 -11.21
C LEU A 283 40.65 11.52 -10.53
N MET A 284 41.02 12.41 -9.61
CA MET A 284 42.35 12.40 -8.98
C MET A 284 42.53 11.32 -7.92
N SER A 285 41.42 10.86 -7.30
CA SER A 285 41.46 9.83 -6.27
C SER A 285 41.44 8.41 -6.85
N MET A 286 41.45 8.24 -8.18
CA MET A 286 41.45 6.90 -8.79
C MET A 286 42.74 6.14 -8.51
N PRO A 287 42.69 4.90 -7.99
CA PRO A 287 43.85 4.06 -7.74
C PRO A 287 44.65 3.78 -9.03
N MET A 288 46.00 3.69 -8.94
CA MET A 288 46.85 3.45 -10.11
C MET A 288 46.58 2.15 -10.86
N TRP A 289 46.11 1.12 -10.15
CA TRP A 289 45.72 -0.17 -10.79
C TRP A 289 44.43 -0.11 -11.62
N ASN A 290 43.65 0.96 -11.51
CA ASN A 290 42.50 1.20 -12.39
C ASN A 290 42.90 1.80 -13.75
N LEU A 291 44.17 2.12 -13.97
CA LEU A 291 44.66 2.70 -15.21
C LEU A 291 45.05 1.60 -16.22
N THR A 292 44.12 0.67 -16.45
CA THR A 292 44.32 -0.45 -17.40
C THR A 292 43.31 -0.34 -18.54
N GLN A 293 43.63 -0.96 -19.68
CA GLN A 293 42.75 -1.02 -20.84
C GLN A 293 41.41 -1.72 -20.50
N GLU A 294 41.49 -2.77 -19.72
CA GLU A 294 40.30 -3.52 -19.26
C GLU A 294 39.33 -2.65 -18.46
N LYS A 295 39.87 -1.74 -17.63
CA LYS A 295 39.04 -0.79 -16.86
C LYS A 295 38.40 0.27 -17.73
N ILE A 296 39.07 0.68 -18.80
CA ILE A 296 38.49 1.58 -19.80
C ILE A 296 37.30 0.90 -20.46
N ASP A 297 37.47 -0.32 -20.91
CA ASP A 297 36.41 -1.09 -21.59
C ASP A 297 35.20 -1.32 -20.65
N GLU A 298 35.47 -1.64 -19.37
CA GLU A 298 34.41 -1.74 -18.35
C GLU A 298 33.66 -0.41 -18.15
N LEU A 299 34.36 0.72 -18.03
CA LEU A 299 33.74 2.03 -17.84
C LEU A 299 32.98 2.48 -19.09
N CYS A 300 33.49 2.21 -20.28
CA CYS A 300 32.79 2.47 -21.53
C CYS A 300 31.51 1.66 -21.62
N LYS A 301 31.56 0.36 -21.28
CA LYS A 301 30.38 -0.49 -21.25
C LYS A 301 29.32 0.03 -20.27
N LYS A 302 29.72 0.34 -19.03
CA LYS A 302 28.81 0.91 -18.02
C LYS A 302 28.22 2.26 -18.46
N ARG A 303 29.03 3.12 -19.10
CA ARG A 303 28.54 4.37 -19.68
C ARG A 303 27.49 4.13 -20.75
N ASP A 304 27.74 3.19 -21.66
CA ASP A 304 26.83 2.90 -22.77
C ASP A 304 25.53 2.27 -22.28
N GLU A 305 25.59 1.38 -21.29
CA GLU A 305 24.44 0.84 -20.58
C GLU A 305 23.62 1.97 -19.92
N LYS A 306 24.27 2.89 -19.20
CA LYS A 306 23.59 4.03 -18.56
C LYS A 306 23.00 5.01 -19.57
N LYS A 307 23.65 5.22 -20.71
CA LYS A 307 23.06 6.04 -21.79
C LYS A 307 21.83 5.38 -22.40
N GLN A 308 21.88 4.07 -22.61
CA GLN A 308 20.72 3.35 -23.12
C GLN A 308 19.55 3.42 -22.15
N GLU A 309 19.79 3.18 -20.84
CA GLU A 309 18.76 3.32 -19.80
C GLU A 309 18.16 4.75 -19.80
N LEU A 310 19.00 5.79 -19.93
CA LEU A 310 18.58 7.18 -20.01
C LEU A 310 17.71 7.46 -21.24
N ASP A 311 18.12 6.96 -22.39
CA ASP A 311 17.38 7.15 -23.65
C ASP A 311 16.04 6.41 -23.61
N GLU A 312 15.99 5.20 -23.05
CA GLU A 312 14.76 4.46 -22.80
C GLU A 312 13.84 5.22 -21.84
N LEU A 313 14.38 5.77 -20.74
CA LEU A 313 13.61 6.56 -19.77
C LEU A 313 13.04 7.83 -20.43
N LYS A 314 13.84 8.54 -21.22
CA LYS A 314 13.39 9.74 -21.95
C LYS A 314 12.26 9.43 -22.92
N ALA A 315 12.36 8.31 -23.64
CA ALA A 315 11.35 7.86 -24.57
C ALA A 315 10.06 7.38 -23.89
N THR A 316 10.13 6.97 -22.62
CA THR A 316 8.99 6.40 -21.88
C THR A 316 8.11 7.52 -21.29
N PRO A 317 6.82 7.65 -21.64
CA PRO A 317 5.89 8.59 -21.03
C PRO A 317 5.71 8.31 -19.51
N LYS A 318 5.39 9.35 -18.74
CA LYS A 318 5.15 9.23 -17.29
C LYS A 318 3.97 8.31 -16.95
N GLU A 319 2.98 8.26 -17.81
CA GLU A 319 1.81 7.37 -17.71
C GLU A 319 2.22 5.89 -17.81
N VAL A 320 3.18 5.58 -18.66
CA VAL A 320 3.70 4.21 -18.84
C VAL A 320 4.54 3.79 -17.64
N LEU A 321 5.32 4.72 -17.06
CA LEU A 321 6.07 4.46 -15.82
C LEU A 321 5.11 4.09 -14.68
N TRP A 322 4.05 4.88 -14.49
CA TRP A 322 3.07 4.60 -13.45
C TRP A 322 2.32 3.29 -13.71
N ARG A 323 1.97 2.99 -14.95
CA ARG A 323 1.34 1.71 -15.32
C ARG A 323 2.22 0.51 -14.98
N ARG A 324 3.53 0.61 -15.22
CA ARG A 324 4.50 -0.44 -14.85
C ARG A 324 4.53 -0.68 -13.35
N ASP A 325 4.63 0.39 -12.55
CA ASP A 325 4.62 0.30 -11.09
C ASP A 325 3.30 -0.30 -10.56
N LEU A 326 2.15 0.02 -11.18
CA LEU A 326 0.85 -0.57 -10.82
C LEU A 326 0.77 -2.07 -11.16
N GLN A 327 1.34 -2.49 -12.28
CA GLN A 327 1.39 -3.90 -12.66
C GLN A 327 2.30 -4.70 -11.73
N GLU A 328 3.46 -4.15 -11.36
CA GLU A 328 4.37 -4.75 -10.39
C GLU A 328 3.71 -4.88 -9.01
N PHE A 329 2.97 -3.85 -8.58
CA PHE A 329 2.17 -3.91 -7.35
C PHE A 329 1.15 -5.05 -7.38
N LEU A 330 0.41 -5.23 -8.48
CA LEU A 330 -0.56 -6.33 -8.60
C LEU A 330 0.11 -7.70 -8.54
N ALA A 331 1.24 -7.87 -9.24
CA ALA A 331 2.00 -9.11 -9.21
C ALA A 331 2.49 -9.44 -7.79
N LYS A 332 2.96 -8.43 -7.06
CA LYS A 332 3.38 -8.62 -5.67
C LYS A 332 2.21 -8.88 -4.72
N LEU A 333 1.05 -8.28 -4.97
CA LEU A 333 -0.16 -8.55 -4.22
C LEU A 333 -0.63 -10.00 -4.42
N ASP A 334 -0.56 -10.52 -5.65
CA ASP A 334 -0.89 -11.92 -5.95
C ASP A 334 0.03 -12.89 -5.19
N GLU A 335 1.34 -12.62 -5.19
CA GLU A 335 2.35 -13.41 -4.46
C GLU A 335 2.05 -13.45 -2.95
N VAL A 336 1.79 -12.29 -2.34
CA VAL A 336 1.48 -12.20 -0.90
C VAL A 336 0.18 -12.93 -0.56
N GLU A 337 -0.86 -12.79 -1.39
CA GLU A 337 -2.13 -13.50 -1.16
C GLU A 337 -2.00 -15.03 -1.35
N GLU A 338 -1.08 -15.49 -2.21
CA GLU A 338 -0.79 -16.91 -2.38
C GLU A 338 -0.01 -17.47 -1.18
N ASP A 339 0.98 -16.73 -0.68
CA ASP A 339 1.70 -17.07 0.53
C ASP A 339 0.76 -17.17 1.75
N GLU A 340 -0.13 -16.18 1.94
CA GLU A 340 -1.13 -16.20 3.01
C GLU A 340 -2.06 -17.42 2.90
N ARG A 341 -2.53 -17.78 1.69
CA ARG A 341 -3.36 -18.98 1.50
C ARG A 341 -2.60 -20.27 1.79
N SER A 342 -1.32 -20.32 1.46
CA SER A 342 -0.48 -21.49 1.73
C SER A 342 -0.20 -21.65 3.22
N ASP A 343 0.01 -20.55 3.94
CA ASP A 343 0.20 -20.53 5.38
C ASP A 343 -1.09 -20.95 6.13
N ASP A 344 -2.26 -20.48 5.70
CA ASP A 344 -3.56 -20.89 6.24
C ASP A 344 -3.82 -22.38 6.04
N GLN A 345 -3.37 -22.98 4.92
CA GLN A 345 -3.49 -24.40 4.66
C GLN A 345 -2.51 -25.24 5.48
N GLN A 346 -1.32 -24.75 5.77
CA GLN A 346 -0.29 -25.40 6.58
C GLN A 346 -0.45 -25.11 8.09
N GLY A 347 -0.99 -23.94 8.42
CA GLY A 347 -1.05 -23.34 9.76
C GLY A 347 -2.19 -23.78 10.64
N GLY A 348 -2.79 -24.93 10.41
CA GLY A 348 -3.73 -25.52 11.38
C GLY A 348 -3.11 -25.88 12.73
N GLY A 349 -2.05 -25.21 13.16
CA GLY A 349 -1.39 -25.47 14.44
C GLY A 349 -0.19 -24.59 14.69
N GLY A 350 -0.39 -23.32 15.03
CA GLY A 350 0.72 -22.50 15.52
C GLY A 350 0.40 -20.99 15.47
N SER A 351 0.35 -20.39 16.62
CA SER A 351 0.21 -18.96 16.87
C SER A 351 1.15 -18.11 16.00
N SER A 352 0.59 -17.15 15.30
CA SER A 352 1.33 -16.07 14.64
C SER A 352 1.92 -15.13 15.69
N GLU A 353 3.13 -15.39 16.17
CA GLU A 353 3.94 -14.36 16.81
C GLU A 353 4.52 -13.44 15.75
N ALA A 354 4.15 -12.17 15.84
CA ALA A 354 4.79 -11.09 15.09
C ALA A 354 6.31 -11.13 15.33
N ARG A 355 7.10 -11.26 14.28
CA ARG A 355 8.57 -11.19 14.36
C ARG A 355 9.03 -9.75 14.57
N PRO A 356 9.65 -9.41 15.72
CA PRO A 356 10.52 -8.27 15.80
C PRO A 356 11.94 -8.67 15.36
N ALA A 357 12.56 -7.87 14.52
CA ALA A 357 13.96 -8.01 14.16
C ALA A 357 14.87 -7.82 15.37
N GLY A 358 15.64 -8.85 15.74
CA GLY A 358 16.64 -8.76 16.84
C GLY A 358 17.32 -10.10 17.12
N LYS A 359 18.64 -10.08 17.13
CA LYS A 359 19.63 -11.16 17.18
C LYS A 359 19.47 -12.20 18.32
N PRO A 360 20.07 -13.41 18.19
CA PRO A 360 19.81 -14.54 19.07
C PRO A 360 20.64 -14.51 20.35
N ILE A 361 19.99 -14.86 21.47
CA ILE A 361 20.67 -15.28 22.71
C ILE A 361 20.36 -16.74 22.96
N LYS A 362 21.44 -17.53 23.13
CA LYS A 362 21.41 -18.96 23.49
C LYS A 362 20.98 -19.15 24.95
N GLY A 363 20.14 -20.15 25.19
CA GLY A 363 20.19 -20.88 26.46
C GLY A 363 18.86 -21.36 27.03
N SER A 364 18.79 -22.64 27.16
CA SER A 364 18.26 -23.53 28.21
C SER A 364 16.96 -24.29 27.92
N LYS A 365 17.14 -25.59 28.01
CA LYS A 365 16.16 -26.68 27.89
C LYS A 365 15.21 -26.71 29.10
N GLY A 366 13.91 -26.80 28.82
CA GLY A 366 12.89 -27.20 29.79
C GLY A 366 11.76 -27.95 29.08
N LYS A 367 11.71 -29.27 29.25
CA LYS A 367 10.61 -30.14 28.78
C LYS A 367 9.42 -30.01 29.73
N SER A 368 8.23 -29.65 29.22
CA SER A 368 6.98 -30.08 29.84
C SER A 368 6.01 -30.52 28.72
N LYS A 369 5.66 -31.79 28.73
CA LYS A 369 4.63 -32.41 27.90
C LYS A 369 3.25 -32.15 28.51
N GLY A 370 2.49 -31.17 28.02
CA GLY A 370 1.05 -31.07 28.22
C GLY A 370 0.34 -31.68 27.03
N LYS A 371 -0.47 -32.71 27.22
CA LYS A 371 -1.38 -33.23 26.19
C LYS A 371 -2.46 -32.20 25.95
N VAL A 372 -2.39 -31.50 24.81
CA VAL A 372 -3.49 -30.68 24.29
C VAL A 372 -4.45 -31.62 23.59
N GLY A 373 -5.71 -31.60 24.02
CA GLY A 373 -6.79 -32.40 23.44
C GLY A 373 -6.99 -32.02 21.97
N THR A 374 -7.19 -33.04 21.15
CA THR A 374 -7.45 -32.92 19.72
C THR A 374 -8.83 -32.26 19.51
N VAL A 375 -8.85 -30.96 19.18
CA VAL A 375 -10.08 -30.29 18.73
C VAL A 375 -10.42 -30.86 17.35
N VAL A 376 -11.63 -31.41 17.21
CA VAL A 376 -12.11 -32.00 15.97
C VAL A 376 -12.37 -30.86 14.97
N LYS A 377 -11.47 -30.67 14.03
CA LYS A 377 -11.51 -29.62 12.99
C LYS A 377 -12.77 -29.62 12.10
N ALA A 378 -13.53 -30.70 12.06
CA ALA A 378 -14.73 -30.87 11.23
C ALA A 378 -15.89 -29.93 11.62
N ASP A 379 -15.99 -29.52 12.91
CA ASP A 379 -17.12 -28.74 13.42
C ASP A 379 -16.94 -27.23 13.28
N THR A 380 -15.76 -26.75 12.87
CA THR A 380 -15.44 -25.32 12.73
C THR A 380 -15.58 -24.79 11.30
N LEU A 381 -15.70 -25.68 10.31
CA LEU A 381 -15.87 -25.30 8.91
C LEU A 381 -17.36 -25.24 8.52
N PRO A 382 -17.72 -24.35 7.57
CA PRO A 382 -19.08 -24.28 7.03
C PRO A 382 -19.55 -25.64 6.48
N SER A 383 -20.80 -25.95 6.69
CA SER A 383 -21.38 -27.19 6.20
C SER A 383 -21.42 -27.22 4.67
N LYS A 384 -20.95 -28.32 4.06
CA LYS A 384 -20.97 -28.50 2.60
C LYS A 384 -22.37 -28.63 2.01
N HIS A 385 -23.38 -28.94 2.84
CA HIS A 385 -24.76 -29.14 2.43
C HIS A 385 -25.68 -27.98 2.78
N ALA A 386 -25.16 -26.90 3.32
CA ALA A 386 -25.92 -25.71 3.63
C ALA A 386 -26.31 -24.95 2.36
N ILE A 387 -27.57 -24.54 2.27
CA ILE A 387 -28.09 -23.73 1.16
C ILE A 387 -27.93 -22.25 1.58
N ARG A 388 -27.09 -21.55 0.87
CA ARG A 388 -26.92 -20.10 1.08
C ARG A 388 -28.20 -19.34 0.79
N VAL A 389 -28.54 -18.43 1.65
CA VAL A 389 -29.70 -17.55 1.50
C VAL A 389 -29.23 -16.19 1.06
N GLU A 390 -29.74 -15.68 -0.05
CA GLU A 390 -29.45 -14.34 -0.53
C GLU A 390 -30.20 -13.30 0.29
N PRO A 391 -29.60 -12.14 0.57
CA PRO A 391 -30.27 -11.05 1.26
C PRO A 391 -31.40 -10.51 0.40
N LYS A 392 -32.56 -10.27 1.01
CA LYS A 392 -33.67 -9.62 0.31
C LYS A 392 -33.33 -8.15 0.09
N ALA A 393 -33.60 -7.67 -1.13
CA ALA A 393 -33.53 -6.25 -1.42
C ALA A 393 -34.54 -5.51 -0.54
N SER A 394 -34.08 -4.54 0.22
CA SER A 394 -34.88 -3.69 1.11
C SER A 394 -35.47 -2.53 0.34
#